data_cbf9e2935daebecccb12913304a3b4ce
#
_entry.id   cbf9e2935daebecccb12913304a3b4ce
#
_cell.length_a   1.000
_cell.length_b   1.000
_cell.length_c   1.000
_cell.angle_alpha   90.00
_cell.angle_beta   90.00
_cell.angle_gamma   90.00
#
_symmetry.space_group_name_H-M   'P 1'
#
loop_
_entity.id
_entity.type
_entity.pdbx_description
1 polymer ?
#
loop_
_entity_poly.entity_id
_entity_poly.type
_entity_poly.pdbx_seq_one_letter_code
_entity_poly.pdbx_strand_id
1 'polypeptide(L)'
;MSLILVDGLKDRPGTGGPKFPNGLHLPAGIGITGDGHINMAGVCTFSGNVTIGGTLTYEDVTNIDSVGIITANTGINVVANGINVQAGILTAKNIIDASDAQRNTRVGTNAGNSFDGTNAEDNTLLGYDAGTAITTGDKNIVVGSFALSALTTGSGNVAIGRTAMGKATTATNNVAIGREALETVTTAEPNVAVGYRALQANTTGSQNTALGYNALTASTTGSNNVAVAPRALYTNTTA
;
A
#
# COMPACT_ATOMS: atom_id res chain seq x y z
N MET A 1 -23.88 59.41 -7.43
CA MET A 1 -23.20 58.31 -6.70
C MET A 1 -22.76 58.91 -5.36
N SER A 2 -23.37 58.53 -4.26
CA SER A 2 -23.02 59.07 -2.94
C SER A 2 -21.87 58.23 -2.38
N LEU A 3 -20.71 58.85 -2.27
CA LEU A 3 -19.54 58.27 -1.62
C LEU A 3 -19.62 58.56 -0.12
N ILE A 4 -19.74 57.57 0.70
CA ILE A 4 -19.61 57.75 2.15
C ILE A 4 -18.13 57.53 2.48
N LEU A 5 -17.38 58.63 2.64
CA LEU A 5 -16.05 58.61 3.20
C LEU A 5 -16.16 58.69 4.73
N VAL A 6 -15.83 57.61 5.41
CA VAL A 6 -15.78 57.56 6.86
C VAL A 6 -14.34 57.13 7.27
N ASP A 7 -13.68 57.94 8.10
CA ASP A 7 -12.40 57.60 8.67
C ASP A 7 -12.41 56.38 9.63
N GLY A 8 -13.59 55.84 9.85
CA GLY A 8 -13.84 54.59 10.56
C GLY A 8 -15.34 54.42 10.89
N LEU A 9 -15.85 53.26 10.60
CA LEU A 9 -17.13 52.83 11.15
C LEU A 9 -16.87 52.31 12.56
N LYS A 10 -17.10 53.18 13.55
CA LYS A 10 -16.95 52.80 14.96
C LYS A 10 -18.28 52.34 15.54
N ASP A 11 -18.17 51.32 16.39
CA ASP A 11 -19.30 50.88 17.19
C ASP A 11 -19.75 51.98 18.16
N ARG A 12 -21.07 52.08 18.30
CA ARG A 12 -21.66 52.90 19.38
C ARG A 12 -21.52 52.08 20.67
N PRO A 13 -20.98 52.64 21.76
CA PRO A 13 -20.81 51.91 23.00
C PRO A 13 -22.06 51.10 23.39
N GLY A 14 -21.93 49.80 23.47
CA GLY A 14 -23.00 48.86 23.89
C GLY A 14 -23.91 48.30 22.80
N THR A 15 -23.64 48.50 21.49
CA THR A 15 -24.57 48.07 20.42
C THR A 15 -23.97 47.05 19.43
N GLY A 16 -22.67 46.68 19.55
CA GLY A 16 -22.02 45.84 18.54
C GLY A 16 -21.70 46.61 17.26
N GLY A 17 -20.80 46.12 16.42
CA GLY A 17 -20.34 46.81 15.22
C GLY A 17 -21.41 47.18 14.19
N PRO A 18 -21.04 47.94 13.14
CA PRO A 18 -21.99 48.36 12.10
C PRO A 18 -22.72 47.18 11.52
N LYS A 19 -24.07 47.26 11.48
CA LYS A 19 -24.88 46.20 10.90
C LYS A 19 -25.30 46.57 9.49
N PHE A 20 -25.09 45.67 8.55
CA PHE A 20 -25.56 45.79 7.17
C PHE A 20 -26.67 44.74 6.95
N PRO A 21 -27.97 45.11 7.19
CA PRO A 21 -29.07 44.13 7.15
C PRO A 21 -29.24 43.45 5.77
N ASN A 22 -28.81 44.11 4.70
CA ASN A 22 -28.81 43.58 3.33
C ASN A 22 -27.42 43.19 2.83
N GLY A 23 -26.46 42.99 3.74
CA GLY A 23 -25.07 42.71 3.41
C GLY A 23 -24.24 43.94 3.02
N LEU A 24 -22.92 43.80 3.07
CA LEU A 24 -21.98 44.78 2.56
C LEU A 24 -21.69 44.47 1.08
N HIS A 25 -22.13 45.35 0.17
CA HIS A 25 -21.81 45.22 -1.24
C HIS A 25 -20.62 46.12 -1.58
N LEU A 26 -19.51 45.48 -2.05
CA LEU A 26 -18.35 46.18 -2.56
C LEU A 26 -18.36 46.12 -4.09
N PRO A 27 -18.27 47.25 -4.80
CA PRO A 27 -18.11 47.23 -6.26
C PRO A 27 -16.90 46.46 -6.73
N ALA A 28 -16.89 46.08 -8.00
CA ALA A 28 -15.75 45.38 -8.61
C ALA A 28 -14.45 46.19 -8.42
N GLY A 29 -13.37 45.52 -8.02
CA GLY A 29 -12.06 46.12 -7.79
C GLY A 29 -11.83 46.76 -6.41
N ILE A 30 -12.82 46.68 -5.51
CA ILE A 30 -12.69 47.19 -4.13
C ILE A 30 -12.59 45.99 -3.18
N GLY A 31 -11.63 46.01 -2.29
CA GLY A 31 -11.38 44.97 -1.29
C GLY A 31 -11.57 45.47 0.14
N ILE A 32 -11.70 44.54 1.07
CA ILE A 32 -11.55 44.79 2.49
C ILE A 32 -10.08 44.58 2.83
N THR A 33 -9.36 45.62 3.22
CA THR A 33 -7.94 45.58 3.58
C THR A 33 -7.75 46.02 5.03
N GLY A 34 -6.79 45.43 5.71
CA GLY A 34 -6.44 45.78 7.11
C GLY A 34 -5.76 44.62 7.81
N ASP A 35 -5.20 44.91 8.98
CA ASP A 35 -4.50 43.93 9.84
C ASP A 35 -5.47 43.13 10.75
N GLY A 36 -6.78 43.31 10.55
CA GLY A 36 -7.81 42.70 11.38
C GLY A 36 -8.37 41.37 10.83
N HIS A 37 -9.30 40.81 11.58
CA HIS A 37 -9.99 39.59 11.22
C HIS A 37 -11.34 39.88 10.57
N ILE A 38 -11.69 39.14 9.53
CA ILE A 38 -13.05 39.05 9.01
C ILE A 38 -13.70 37.81 9.63
N ASN A 39 -14.60 38.04 10.60
CA ASN A 39 -15.37 36.98 11.23
C ASN A 39 -16.74 36.89 10.59
N MET A 40 -17.04 35.77 9.94
CA MET A 40 -18.32 35.53 9.28
C MET A 40 -19.02 34.34 9.94
N ALA A 41 -20.14 34.60 10.59
CA ALA A 41 -21.02 33.54 11.07
C ALA A 41 -21.97 33.13 9.95
N GLY A 42 -21.94 31.85 9.53
CA GLY A 42 -22.81 31.32 8.49
C GLY A 42 -22.03 30.96 7.23
N VAL A 43 -22.69 30.99 6.07
CA VAL A 43 -22.10 30.56 4.78
C VAL A 43 -21.33 31.73 4.13
N CYS A 44 -20.08 31.51 3.78
CA CYS A 44 -19.28 32.40 2.95
C CYS A 44 -19.17 31.81 1.54
N THR A 45 -19.71 32.52 0.54
CA THR A 45 -19.68 32.10 -0.85
C THR A 45 -18.83 33.06 -1.68
N PHE A 46 -17.83 32.54 -2.38
CA PHE A 46 -17.03 33.26 -3.36
C PHE A 46 -17.40 32.76 -4.77
N SER A 47 -17.81 33.68 -5.64
CA SER A 47 -18.14 33.37 -7.04
C SER A 47 -16.91 33.43 -7.96
N GLY A 48 -15.74 33.79 -7.44
CA GLY A 48 -14.48 33.90 -8.15
C GLY A 48 -13.34 33.21 -7.41
N ASN A 49 -12.11 33.49 -7.83
CA ASN A 49 -10.92 32.93 -7.20
C ASN A 49 -10.73 33.43 -5.77
N VAL A 50 -10.36 32.56 -4.87
CA VAL A 50 -9.89 32.89 -3.52
C VAL A 50 -8.40 32.64 -3.43
N THR A 51 -7.62 33.70 -3.15
CA THR A 51 -6.19 33.61 -2.92
C THR A 51 -5.89 33.87 -1.45
N ILE A 52 -5.26 32.91 -0.79
CA ILE A 52 -4.88 33.02 0.62
C ILE A 52 -3.36 33.10 0.67
N GLY A 53 -2.81 34.26 1.06
CA GLY A 53 -1.37 34.51 1.12
C GLY A 53 -0.67 33.88 2.34
N GLY A 54 -1.44 33.30 3.26
CA GLY A 54 -0.96 32.64 4.47
C GLY A 54 -1.50 31.21 4.61
N THR A 55 -1.63 30.76 5.84
CA THR A 55 -2.18 29.45 6.16
C THR A 55 -3.70 29.48 6.22
N LEU A 56 -4.36 28.58 5.54
CA LEU A 56 -5.78 28.30 5.71
C LEU A 56 -5.92 27.17 6.74
N THR A 57 -6.40 27.51 7.94
CA THR A 57 -6.62 26.53 9.01
C THR A 57 -8.12 26.27 9.15
N TYR A 58 -8.49 25.00 9.07
CA TYR A 58 -9.82 24.52 9.39
C TYR A 58 -9.77 23.67 10.66
N GLU A 59 -10.65 23.94 11.61
CA GLU A 59 -10.78 23.10 12.82
C GLU A 59 -11.64 21.87 12.58
N ASP A 60 -12.59 21.93 11.64
CA ASP A 60 -13.57 20.85 11.43
C ASP A 60 -14.03 20.78 9.97
N VAL A 61 -13.21 20.21 9.08
CA VAL A 61 -13.59 20.02 7.68
C VAL A 61 -14.10 18.59 7.50
N THR A 62 -15.41 18.45 7.38
CA THR A 62 -16.03 17.15 7.09
C THR A 62 -15.82 16.74 5.63
N ASN A 63 -15.86 17.71 4.69
CA ASN A 63 -15.64 17.45 3.26
C ASN A 63 -14.93 18.62 2.57
N ILE A 64 -13.92 18.32 1.76
CA ILE A 64 -13.42 19.20 0.71
C ILE A 64 -13.86 18.61 -0.62
N ASP A 65 -14.89 19.22 -1.24
CA ASP A 65 -15.38 18.80 -2.54
C ASP A 65 -14.71 19.65 -3.63
N SER A 66 -13.89 19.05 -4.47
CA SER A 66 -13.18 19.72 -5.57
C SER A 66 -13.57 19.05 -6.89
N VAL A 67 -14.21 19.82 -7.78
CA VAL A 67 -14.59 19.39 -9.13
C VAL A 67 -13.41 19.47 -10.11
N GLY A 68 -12.26 19.94 -9.68
CA GLY A 68 -11.09 20.16 -10.51
C GLY A 68 -9.82 19.50 -9.95
N ILE A 69 -8.69 20.18 -10.15
CA ILE A 69 -7.36 19.71 -9.74
C ILE A 69 -6.99 20.30 -8.38
N ILE A 70 -6.59 19.45 -7.44
CA ILE A 70 -5.92 19.87 -6.21
C ILE A 70 -4.42 19.80 -6.46
N THR A 71 -3.74 20.96 -6.50
CA THR A 71 -2.27 21.02 -6.66
C THR A 71 -1.62 21.32 -5.31
N ALA A 72 -0.83 20.38 -4.82
CA ALA A 72 -0.02 20.56 -3.62
C ALA A 72 1.47 20.50 -3.99
N ASN A 73 2.18 21.62 -3.92
CA ASN A 73 3.59 21.68 -4.33
C ASN A 73 4.55 20.94 -3.40
N THR A 74 4.20 20.79 -2.13
CA THR A 74 5.04 20.13 -1.12
C THR A 74 4.47 18.78 -0.65
N GLY A 75 3.29 18.40 -1.13
CA GLY A 75 2.64 17.13 -0.83
C GLY A 75 1.34 17.25 -0.05
N ILE A 76 0.62 16.14 0.02
CA ILE A 76 -0.59 15.95 0.81
C ILE A 76 -0.24 14.95 1.91
N ASN A 77 -0.29 15.40 3.17
CA ASN A 77 -0.08 14.53 4.33
C ASN A 77 -1.43 13.95 4.79
N VAL A 78 -1.60 12.63 4.69
CA VAL A 78 -2.78 11.92 5.16
C VAL A 78 -2.39 11.08 6.38
N VAL A 79 -2.78 11.54 7.56
CA VAL A 79 -2.33 10.97 8.85
C VAL A 79 -3.08 9.68 9.20
N ALA A 80 -4.30 9.47 8.68
CA ALA A 80 -5.10 8.27 8.95
C ALA A 80 -5.98 7.89 7.75
N ASN A 81 -6.32 6.61 7.65
CA ASN A 81 -7.24 6.03 6.65
C ASN A 81 -6.82 6.12 5.17
N GLY A 82 -5.64 6.68 4.86
CA GLY A 82 -5.08 6.68 3.52
C GLY A 82 -5.84 7.51 2.48
N ILE A 83 -5.42 7.38 1.22
CA ILE A 83 -6.05 8.00 0.05
C ILE A 83 -6.87 6.92 -0.67
N ASN A 84 -8.19 7.08 -0.73
CA ASN A 84 -9.07 6.19 -1.47
C ASN A 84 -9.33 6.75 -2.88
N VAL A 85 -8.88 6.06 -3.92
CA VAL A 85 -9.16 6.37 -5.32
C VAL A 85 -10.21 5.38 -5.83
N GLN A 86 -11.49 5.76 -5.78
CA GLN A 86 -12.60 4.87 -6.19
C GLN A 86 -12.66 4.64 -7.70
N ALA A 87 -12.31 5.66 -8.50
CA ALA A 87 -12.22 5.56 -9.95
C ALA A 87 -11.10 6.48 -10.44
N GLY A 88 -10.19 5.93 -11.24
CA GLY A 88 -9.06 6.68 -11.77
C GLY A 88 -7.71 6.01 -11.51
N ILE A 89 -6.64 6.73 -11.78
CA ILE A 89 -5.27 6.24 -11.63
C ILE A 89 -4.57 7.07 -10.56
N LEU A 90 -4.01 6.40 -9.55
CA LEU A 90 -3.04 7.02 -8.67
C LEU A 90 -1.66 6.93 -9.34
N THR A 91 -1.19 8.04 -9.92
CA THR A 91 0.15 8.12 -10.49
C THR A 91 1.07 8.81 -9.48
N ALA A 92 2.03 8.10 -8.94
CA ALA A 92 3.05 8.66 -8.07
C ALA A 92 4.44 8.20 -8.53
N LYS A 93 5.45 9.05 -8.35
CA LYS A 93 6.83 8.70 -8.69
C LYS A 93 7.35 7.55 -7.82
N ASN A 94 6.85 7.46 -6.57
CA ASN A 94 7.08 6.36 -5.64
C ASN A 94 5.72 5.99 -5.04
N ILE A 95 5.01 5.03 -5.65
CA ILE A 95 3.67 4.62 -5.19
C ILE A 95 3.73 3.79 -3.91
N ILE A 96 4.87 3.18 -3.66
CA ILE A 96 5.10 2.32 -2.51
C ILE A 96 6.43 2.76 -1.87
N ASP A 97 6.39 3.80 -1.07
CA ASP A 97 7.28 3.92 0.04
C ASP A 97 6.53 3.36 1.25
N ALA A 98 6.39 2.05 1.28
CA ALA A 98 6.03 1.34 2.48
C ALA A 98 7.33 1.20 3.27
N SER A 99 7.88 2.33 3.68
CA SER A 99 8.92 2.34 4.70
C SER A 99 8.26 2.08 6.05
N ASP A 100 7.82 0.84 6.26
CA ASP A 100 7.99 0.33 7.61
C ASP A 100 9.52 0.36 7.84
N ALA A 101 9.94 0.59 9.06
CA ALA A 101 11.37 0.66 9.39
C ALA A 101 12.14 -0.58 8.89
N GLN A 102 11.44 -1.64 8.46
CA GLN A 102 11.91 -2.94 8.01
C GLN A 102 11.97 -3.08 6.48
N ARG A 103 11.65 -2.06 5.71
CA ARG A 103 11.74 -2.04 4.23
C ARG A 103 10.89 -3.10 3.52
N ASN A 104 9.76 -3.48 4.11
CA ASN A 104 8.85 -4.43 3.48
C ASN A 104 7.88 -3.75 2.50
N THR A 105 7.64 -4.38 1.37
CA THR A 105 6.61 -3.98 0.40
C THR A 105 5.42 -4.93 0.47
N ARG A 106 4.23 -4.42 0.79
CA ARG A 106 3.02 -5.23 0.93
C ARG A 106 1.88 -4.67 0.08
N VAL A 107 1.36 -5.48 -0.85
CA VAL A 107 0.24 -5.11 -1.71
C VAL A 107 -0.77 -6.25 -1.76
N GLY A 108 -1.94 -6.03 -1.27
CA GLY A 108 -3.03 -6.99 -1.21
C GLY A 108 -3.61 -7.16 0.19
N THR A 109 -4.84 -7.66 0.26
CA THR A 109 -5.50 -7.94 1.54
C THR A 109 -4.73 -9.00 2.30
N ASN A 110 -4.41 -8.76 3.56
CA ASN A 110 -3.65 -9.62 4.47
C ASN A 110 -2.21 -9.95 4.02
N ALA A 111 -1.64 -9.28 3.01
CA ALA A 111 -0.24 -9.49 2.66
C ALA A 111 0.66 -9.13 3.86
N GLY A 112 1.47 -10.09 4.36
CA GLY A 112 2.32 -9.91 5.53
C GLY A 112 1.59 -9.48 6.81
N ASN A 113 0.36 -9.97 7.02
CA ASN A 113 -0.48 -9.52 8.15
C ASN A 113 0.09 -9.88 9.52
N SER A 114 0.94 -10.89 9.61
CA SER A 114 1.54 -11.36 10.87
C SER A 114 2.94 -10.80 11.15
N PHE A 115 3.44 -9.85 10.36
CA PHE A 115 4.72 -9.20 10.65
C PHE A 115 4.69 -8.62 12.06
N ASP A 116 5.70 -8.94 12.86
CA ASP A 116 5.81 -8.47 14.25
C ASP A 116 6.21 -6.98 14.36
N GLY A 117 6.51 -6.36 13.23
CA GLY A 117 6.91 -4.95 13.14
C GLY A 117 8.34 -4.65 13.56
N THR A 118 9.14 -5.66 13.87
CA THR A 118 10.52 -5.49 14.34
C THR A 118 11.55 -6.32 13.62
N ASN A 119 11.20 -7.55 13.20
CA ASN A 119 12.18 -8.52 12.75
C ASN A 119 12.03 -8.96 11.28
N ALA A 120 10.83 -8.92 10.70
CA ALA A 120 10.65 -9.28 9.29
C ALA A 120 11.12 -8.14 8.39
N GLU A 121 12.23 -8.32 7.66
CA GLU A 121 12.87 -7.27 6.86
C GLU A 121 12.96 -7.63 5.37
N ASP A 122 12.98 -6.59 4.52
CA ASP A 122 13.26 -6.70 3.09
C ASP A 122 12.32 -7.67 2.32
N ASN A 123 11.08 -7.87 2.77
CA ASN A 123 10.14 -8.74 2.08
C ASN A 123 9.33 -7.97 1.02
N THR A 124 9.07 -8.61 -0.11
CA THR A 124 8.16 -8.10 -1.16
C THR A 124 6.98 -9.05 -1.31
N LEU A 125 5.78 -8.59 -0.94
CA LEU A 125 4.55 -9.39 -0.91
C LEU A 125 3.48 -8.75 -1.79
N LEU A 126 3.03 -9.48 -2.80
CA LEU A 126 2.00 -9.02 -3.73
C LEU A 126 0.93 -10.11 -3.93
N GLY A 127 -0.24 -9.91 -3.37
CA GLY A 127 -1.38 -10.83 -3.53
C GLY A 127 -2.24 -10.97 -2.29
N TYR A 128 -3.41 -11.55 -2.44
CA TYR A 128 -4.30 -11.89 -1.33
C TYR A 128 -3.66 -12.97 -0.46
N ASP A 129 -3.55 -12.77 0.84
CA ASP A 129 -2.90 -13.65 1.82
C ASP A 129 -1.44 -14.04 1.45
N ALA A 130 -0.74 -13.23 0.64
CA ALA A 130 0.67 -13.47 0.32
C ALA A 130 1.53 -13.31 1.58
N GLY A 131 2.26 -14.36 1.98
CA GLY A 131 3.12 -14.34 3.17
C GLY A 131 2.40 -13.99 4.46
N THR A 132 1.10 -14.28 4.57
CA THR A 132 0.25 -13.80 5.68
C THR A 132 0.70 -14.24 7.07
N ALA A 133 1.37 -15.40 7.20
CA ALA A 133 1.87 -15.93 8.47
C ALA A 133 3.32 -15.53 8.81
N ILE A 134 4.02 -14.82 7.96
CA ILE A 134 5.41 -14.42 8.21
C ILE A 134 5.47 -13.54 9.46
N THR A 135 6.28 -13.95 10.43
CA THR A 135 6.53 -13.19 11.66
C THR A 135 7.91 -12.54 11.65
N THR A 136 8.96 -13.31 11.38
CA THR A 136 10.37 -12.87 11.44
C THR A 136 11.19 -13.28 10.22
N GLY A 137 10.57 -13.86 9.19
CA GLY A 137 11.28 -14.26 7.96
C GLY A 137 11.64 -13.05 7.09
N ASP A 138 12.88 -13.04 6.55
CA ASP A 138 13.44 -11.91 5.78
C ASP A 138 13.62 -12.23 4.31
N LYS A 139 13.71 -11.18 3.49
CA LYS A 139 14.18 -11.26 2.10
C LYS A 139 13.37 -12.24 1.24
N ASN A 140 12.07 -12.39 1.52
CA ASN A 140 11.20 -13.22 0.71
C ASN A 140 10.54 -12.39 -0.39
N ILE A 141 10.50 -12.93 -1.61
CA ILE A 141 9.77 -12.40 -2.74
C ILE A 141 8.53 -13.27 -2.97
N VAL A 142 7.36 -12.73 -2.73
CA VAL A 142 6.10 -13.46 -2.73
C VAL A 142 5.09 -12.78 -3.66
N VAL A 143 4.73 -13.45 -4.74
CA VAL A 143 3.77 -12.92 -5.71
C VAL A 143 2.70 -13.98 -6.02
N GLY A 144 1.49 -13.72 -5.61
CA GLY A 144 0.36 -14.59 -5.87
C GLY A 144 -0.52 -14.84 -4.64
N SER A 145 -1.78 -15.15 -4.89
CA SER A 145 -2.73 -15.46 -3.82
C SER A 145 -2.32 -16.73 -3.07
N PHE A 146 -2.25 -16.66 -1.74
CA PHE A 146 -1.82 -17.73 -0.84
C PHE A 146 -0.38 -18.23 -1.05
N ALA A 147 0.47 -17.52 -1.79
CA ALA A 147 1.89 -17.86 -1.88
C ALA A 147 2.54 -17.63 -0.51
N LEU A 148 3.38 -18.60 -0.06
CA LEU A 148 4.05 -18.60 1.26
C LEU A 148 3.12 -18.29 2.44
N SER A 149 1.85 -18.65 2.35
CA SER A 149 0.85 -18.26 3.35
C SER A 149 1.05 -18.89 4.74
N ALA A 150 1.78 -19.98 4.86
CA ALA A 150 2.08 -20.66 6.12
C ALA A 150 3.50 -20.38 6.65
N LEU A 151 4.35 -19.66 5.91
CA LEU A 151 5.73 -19.38 6.32
C LEU A 151 5.75 -18.49 7.56
N THR A 152 6.55 -18.86 8.57
CA THR A 152 6.70 -18.08 9.81
C THR A 152 8.05 -17.40 9.90
N THR A 153 9.15 -18.16 9.80
CA THR A 153 10.51 -17.67 10.08
C THR A 153 11.50 -17.89 8.93
N GLY A 154 11.09 -18.58 7.85
CA GLY A 154 11.94 -18.87 6.71
C GLY A 154 12.31 -17.61 5.92
N SER A 155 13.53 -17.57 5.39
CA SER A 155 14.10 -16.40 4.72
C SER A 155 14.65 -16.73 3.34
N GLY A 156 14.79 -15.71 2.48
CA GLY A 156 15.44 -15.83 1.18
C GLY A 156 14.65 -16.61 0.13
N ASN A 157 13.36 -16.80 0.28
CA ASN A 157 12.56 -17.56 -0.67
C ASN A 157 11.99 -16.67 -1.78
N VAL A 158 11.89 -17.23 -2.98
CA VAL A 158 11.16 -16.66 -4.12
C VAL A 158 9.95 -17.56 -4.40
N ALA A 159 8.75 -17.09 -4.13
CA ALA A 159 7.50 -17.80 -4.37
C ALA A 159 6.58 -16.98 -5.29
N ILE A 160 6.49 -17.37 -6.55
CA ILE A 160 5.71 -16.69 -7.57
C ILE A 160 4.67 -17.66 -8.15
N GLY A 161 3.42 -17.40 -7.87
CA GLY A 161 2.30 -18.22 -8.33
C GLY A 161 1.30 -18.50 -7.20
N ARG A 162 0.05 -18.76 -7.56
CA ARG A 162 -0.99 -19.13 -6.58
C ARG A 162 -0.56 -20.35 -5.79
N THR A 163 -0.56 -20.29 -4.48
CA THR A 163 -0.15 -21.36 -3.54
C THR A 163 1.28 -21.89 -3.74
N ALA A 164 2.16 -21.17 -4.44
CA ALA A 164 3.58 -21.50 -4.47
C ALA A 164 4.14 -21.51 -3.04
N MET A 165 4.77 -22.62 -2.61
CA MET A 165 5.25 -22.85 -1.24
C MET A 165 4.17 -22.62 -0.17
N GLY A 166 2.89 -22.88 -0.48
CA GLY A 166 1.78 -22.49 0.39
C GLY A 166 1.78 -23.13 1.78
N LYS A 167 2.47 -24.27 1.98
CA LYS A 167 2.60 -24.97 3.26
C LYS A 167 3.99 -24.87 3.89
N ALA A 168 4.90 -24.09 3.29
CA ALA A 168 6.21 -23.84 3.89
C ALA A 168 6.06 -23.18 5.27
N THR A 169 6.82 -23.66 6.26
CA THR A 169 6.78 -23.10 7.62
C THR A 169 8.08 -22.40 7.98
N THR A 170 9.22 -23.06 7.77
CA THR A 170 10.55 -22.53 8.09
C THR A 170 11.55 -22.73 6.94
N ALA A 171 11.09 -23.14 5.76
CA ALA A 171 11.92 -23.36 4.57
C ALA A 171 12.67 -22.08 4.17
N THR A 172 13.94 -22.23 3.75
CA THR A 172 14.80 -21.10 3.36
C THR A 172 15.46 -21.32 1.99
N ASN A 173 15.80 -20.21 1.33
CA ASN A 173 16.57 -20.19 0.07
C ASN A 173 15.96 -21.01 -1.08
N ASN A 174 14.65 -21.16 -1.15
CA ASN A 174 13.99 -21.89 -2.22
C ASN A 174 13.48 -20.94 -3.32
N VAL A 175 13.46 -21.42 -4.54
CA VAL A 175 12.84 -20.75 -5.69
C VAL A 175 11.67 -21.59 -6.18
N ALA A 176 10.45 -21.07 -6.07
CA ALA A 176 9.22 -21.70 -6.54
C ALA A 176 8.47 -20.74 -7.48
N ILE A 177 8.49 -21.01 -8.76
CA ILE A 177 7.83 -20.20 -9.80
C ILE A 177 6.81 -21.06 -10.55
N GLY A 178 5.56 -20.78 -10.33
CA GLY A 178 4.45 -21.50 -10.91
C GLY A 178 3.36 -21.82 -9.89
N ARG A 179 2.13 -21.98 -10.35
CA ARG A 179 1.02 -22.38 -9.47
C ARG A 179 1.34 -23.72 -8.83
N GLU A 180 1.22 -23.83 -7.52
CA GLU A 180 1.46 -25.05 -6.73
C GLU A 180 2.91 -25.58 -6.82
N ALA A 181 3.89 -24.77 -7.27
CA ALA A 181 5.30 -25.14 -7.21
C ALA A 181 5.75 -25.22 -5.75
N LEU A 182 6.45 -26.32 -5.36
CA LEU A 182 6.88 -26.60 -3.98
C LEU A 182 5.74 -26.44 -2.94
N GLU A 183 4.50 -26.73 -3.30
CA GLU A 183 3.35 -26.43 -2.45
C GLU A 183 3.46 -27.01 -1.04
N THR A 184 3.95 -28.28 -0.92
CA THR A 184 3.96 -29.01 0.35
C THR A 184 5.26 -28.96 1.11
N VAL A 185 6.27 -28.24 0.62
CA VAL A 185 7.54 -28.06 1.35
C VAL A 185 7.28 -27.50 2.73
N THR A 186 7.97 -28.03 3.73
CA THR A 186 7.85 -27.53 5.11
C THR A 186 9.14 -26.86 5.58
N THR A 187 10.26 -27.57 5.55
CA THR A 187 11.53 -27.13 6.14
C THR A 187 12.72 -27.27 5.16
N ALA A 188 12.51 -27.77 3.93
CA ALA A 188 13.58 -28.07 2.98
C ALA A 188 14.36 -26.83 2.51
N GLU A 189 15.64 -27.03 2.20
CA GLU A 189 16.63 -26.04 1.75
C GLU A 189 17.67 -26.66 0.81
N PRO A 190 18.25 -25.89 -0.12
CA PRO A 190 17.54 -25.05 -1.11
C PRO A 190 16.95 -25.92 -2.23
N ASN A 191 15.88 -25.51 -2.85
CA ASN A 191 15.33 -26.15 -4.05
C ASN A 191 14.99 -25.11 -5.11
N VAL A 192 15.01 -25.53 -6.38
CA VAL A 192 14.53 -24.73 -7.51
C VAL A 192 13.40 -25.47 -8.21
N ALA A 193 12.20 -24.91 -8.20
CA ALA A 193 11.02 -25.44 -8.84
C ALA A 193 10.38 -24.39 -9.77
N VAL A 194 10.47 -24.61 -11.06
CA VAL A 194 9.90 -23.70 -12.06
C VAL A 194 8.93 -24.48 -12.96
N GLY A 195 7.68 -24.15 -12.87
CA GLY A 195 6.60 -24.80 -13.60
C GLY A 195 5.39 -25.13 -12.71
N TYR A 196 4.23 -25.33 -13.33
CA TYR A 196 3.04 -25.79 -12.62
C TYR A 196 3.31 -27.12 -11.92
N ARG A 197 3.11 -27.18 -10.60
CA ARG A 197 3.34 -28.36 -9.74
C ARG A 197 4.77 -28.95 -9.79
N ALA A 198 5.76 -28.18 -10.19
CA ALA A 198 7.14 -28.63 -10.06
C ALA A 198 7.46 -28.87 -8.57
N LEU A 199 8.02 -30.05 -8.21
CA LEU A 199 8.29 -30.47 -6.83
C LEU A 199 7.10 -30.32 -5.86
N GLN A 200 5.87 -30.49 -6.34
CA GLN A 200 4.68 -30.23 -5.54
C GLN A 200 4.63 -31.01 -4.23
N ALA A 201 4.95 -32.32 -4.28
CA ALA A 201 4.86 -33.21 -3.11
C ALA A 201 6.11 -33.15 -2.20
N ASN A 202 7.13 -32.38 -2.54
CA ASN A 202 8.34 -32.32 -1.74
C ASN A 202 8.05 -31.73 -0.34
N THR A 203 8.47 -32.45 0.69
CA THR A 203 8.29 -32.00 2.08
C THR A 203 9.62 -31.57 2.70
N THR A 204 10.66 -32.39 2.61
CA THR A 204 11.95 -32.19 3.27
C THR A 204 13.16 -32.39 2.34
N GLY A 205 12.95 -32.87 1.10
CA GLY A 205 14.05 -33.06 0.14
C GLY A 205 14.71 -31.74 -0.22
N SER A 206 16.02 -31.71 -0.31
CA SER A 206 16.82 -30.50 -0.54
C SER A 206 17.70 -30.63 -1.79
N GLN A 207 18.18 -29.48 -2.29
CA GLN A 207 19.09 -29.43 -3.44
C GLN A 207 18.53 -30.04 -4.73
N ASN A 208 17.19 -29.98 -4.92
CA ASN A 208 16.56 -30.43 -6.14
C ASN A 208 16.36 -29.27 -7.11
N THR A 209 16.50 -29.56 -8.40
CA THR A 209 16.18 -28.66 -9.49
C THR A 209 15.11 -29.28 -10.38
N ALA A 210 13.92 -28.72 -10.41
CA ALA A 210 12.81 -29.15 -11.26
C ALA A 210 12.38 -27.99 -12.17
N LEU A 211 12.59 -28.16 -13.46
CA LEU A 211 12.21 -27.19 -14.48
C LEU A 211 11.25 -27.84 -15.49
N GLY A 212 10.00 -27.51 -15.40
CA GLY A 212 8.97 -28.01 -16.30
C GLY A 212 7.63 -28.31 -15.60
N TYR A 213 6.57 -28.38 -16.38
CA TYR A 213 5.23 -28.81 -15.95
C TYR A 213 5.31 -30.19 -15.28
N ASN A 214 4.91 -30.28 -14.02
CA ASN A 214 4.94 -31.53 -13.23
C ASN A 214 6.32 -32.22 -13.14
N ALA A 215 7.42 -31.53 -13.28
CA ALA A 215 8.75 -32.11 -13.03
C ALA A 215 8.90 -32.46 -11.55
N LEU A 216 9.41 -33.68 -11.21
CA LEU A 216 9.57 -34.18 -9.84
C LEU A 216 8.32 -34.04 -8.95
N THR A 217 7.11 -34.09 -9.52
CA THR A 217 5.88 -33.84 -8.77
C THR A 217 5.69 -34.79 -7.59
N ALA A 218 6.06 -36.06 -7.72
CA ALA A 218 5.86 -37.09 -6.69
C ALA A 218 7.02 -37.18 -5.68
N SER A 219 8.14 -36.50 -5.87
CA SER A 219 9.29 -36.54 -4.94
C SER A 219 8.90 -35.95 -3.60
N THR A 220 9.05 -36.72 -2.53
CA THR A 220 8.68 -36.29 -1.17
C THR A 220 9.89 -35.90 -0.32
N THR A 221 10.92 -36.74 -0.33
CA THR A 221 12.12 -36.59 0.51
C THR A 221 13.42 -36.71 -0.28
N GLY A 222 13.34 -37.01 -1.59
CA GLY A 222 14.53 -37.14 -2.45
C GLY A 222 15.32 -35.83 -2.51
N SER A 223 16.64 -35.94 -2.55
CA SER A 223 17.57 -34.80 -2.59
C SER A 223 18.56 -34.92 -3.73
N ASN A 224 19.18 -33.81 -4.16
CA ASN A 224 20.18 -33.74 -5.19
C ASN A 224 19.69 -34.20 -6.60
N ASN A 225 18.41 -34.06 -6.89
CA ASN A 225 17.86 -34.46 -8.18
C ASN A 225 17.80 -33.27 -9.14
N VAL A 226 18.05 -33.54 -10.42
CA VAL A 226 17.86 -32.59 -11.52
C VAL A 226 16.85 -33.15 -12.51
N ALA A 227 15.75 -32.46 -12.73
CA ALA A 227 14.71 -32.81 -13.70
C ALA A 227 14.36 -31.61 -14.56
N VAL A 228 14.72 -31.67 -15.84
CA VAL A 228 14.48 -30.60 -16.80
C VAL A 228 13.68 -31.17 -17.97
N ALA A 229 12.43 -30.90 -18.02
CA ALA A 229 11.44 -31.13 -19.08
C ALA A 229 10.04 -31.35 -18.43
N PRO A 230 8.92 -31.21 -19.19
CA PRO A 230 7.63 -31.58 -18.69
C PRO A 230 7.58 -33.03 -18.22
N ARG A 231 7.11 -33.27 -16.99
CA ARG A 231 7.00 -34.59 -16.34
C ARG A 231 8.33 -35.36 -16.18
N ALA A 232 9.50 -34.69 -16.28
CA ALA A 232 10.75 -35.33 -15.96
C ALA A 232 10.73 -35.85 -14.52
N LEU A 233 11.14 -37.10 -14.30
CA LEU A 233 11.12 -37.81 -13.01
C LEU A 233 9.77 -37.73 -12.27
N TYR A 234 8.65 -37.75 -13.01
CA TYR A 234 7.29 -37.52 -12.49
C TYR A 234 6.89 -38.47 -11.35
N THR A 235 7.29 -39.74 -11.41
CA THR A 235 6.96 -40.77 -10.43
C THR A 235 8.06 -41.07 -9.43
N ASN A 236 9.19 -40.36 -9.50
CA ASN A 236 10.27 -40.52 -8.54
C ASN A 236 9.82 -39.98 -7.17
N THR A 237 9.93 -40.79 -6.11
CA THR A 237 9.46 -40.45 -4.78
C THR A 237 10.56 -40.20 -3.76
N THR A 238 11.70 -40.91 -3.87
CA THR A 238 12.71 -40.96 -2.80
C THR A 238 14.16 -40.90 -3.28
N ALA A 239 14.44 -40.80 -4.56
CA ALA A 239 15.82 -40.74 -5.06
C ALA A 239 16.39 -39.35 -4.88
#